data_7ac1ea48ec9e6263d5f7db77666c777e
#
_entry.id   7ac1ea48ec9e6263d5f7db77666c777e
#
_cell.length_a   1.000
_cell.length_b   1.000
_cell.length_c   1.000
_cell.angle_alpha   90.00
_cell.angle_beta   90.00
_cell.angle_gamma   90.00
#
_symmetry.space_group_name_H-M   'P 1'
#
loop_
_entity.id
_entity.type
_entity.pdbx_description
1 polymer ?
#
loop_
_entity_poly.entity_id
_entity_poly.type
_entity_poly.pdbx_seq_one_letter_code
_entity_poly.pdbx_strand_id
1 'polypeptide(L)'
;MGNEFMKEKSILKNTIYYLIYNVLNLLFPLISGIYAARVLSPQNIGEVTYSQNIVQYFVILAFLGIPTYGIREISNARKNKEELDKVFSELFFINFISTLFFLGLYFILILSVESFRNYSKLYLIMGMLLLFNIFNINWLYEGLEEFKFISLRNIVFKSISLLLLVWFVKDDTDYLKFAVIMTVGTIGNYLINIIYSRKYVSLKLKKLNFKRHLKSILYLVSVNIAIEIYTLVDVSMLGFFCVKEIVAYYVYGSRIYKILLQVMNTFTMVIVPRLSYLYSENKKNEFNEILTEAVKLILLLGIPMIIGIQYTSNNIITLIYGDKYITSAAVIKLMSILLVLTPIGYLLGSRILLITKNEKKMIIAVSLGAISNTIGNFILIRYYGEMGAAISTTLSEILVMLVYVYLGRKYYKLNLKFKELIKIIFANLVLFIFLKILNEIK
;
A
#
# COMPACT_ATOMS: atom_id res chain seq x y z
N MET A 1 7.57 19.99 -34.00
CA MET A 1 7.54 19.32 -32.67
C MET A 1 6.15 18.79 -32.24
N GLY A 2 5.08 18.95 -33.03
CA GLY A 2 3.71 18.57 -32.66
C GLY A 2 3.35 17.08 -32.81
N ASN A 3 4.07 16.28 -33.55
CA ASN A 3 3.65 14.92 -33.94
C ASN A 3 4.31 13.76 -33.17
N GLU A 4 5.32 14.00 -32.33
CA GLU A 4 5.95 12.94 -31.53
C GLU A 4 5.11 12.53 -30.29
N PHE A 5 4.21 13.38 -29.84
CA PHE A 5 3.36 13.11 -28.66
C PHE A 5 2.25 12.09 -28.93
N MET A 6 1.98 11.73 -30.18
CA MET A 6 0.86 10.87 -30.61
C MET A 6 1.26 9.46 -31.05
N LYS A 7 2.51 9.03 -30.90
CA LYS A 7 2.83 7.63 -31.15
C LYS A 7 2.17 6.78 -30.08
N GLU A 8 1.23 5.95 -30.47
CA GLU A 8 0.65 4.93 -29.60
C GLU A 8 1.79 4.09 -29.02
N LYS A 9 1.96 4.17 -27.71
CA LYS A 9 2.99 3.41 -27.03
C LYS A 9 2.58 1.95 -26.96
N SER A 10 3.54 1.05 -27.13
CA SER A 10 3.28 -0.38 -27.02
C SER A 10 2.75 -0.71 -25.65
N ILE A 11 1.51 -1.20 -25.56
CA ILE A 11 0.84 -1.60 -24.32
C ILE A 11 1.71 -2.61 -23.57
N LEU A 12 2.29 -3.60 -24.27
CA LEU A 12 3.13 -4.62 -23.65
C LEU A 12 4.37 -4.02 -22.96
N LYS A 13 5.09 -3.10 -23.66
CA LYS A 13 6.28 -2.44 -23.08
C LYS A 13 5.91 -1.58 -21.87
N ASN A 14 4.82 -0.83 -21.94
CA ASN A 14 4.33 -0.02 -20.82
C ASN A 14 3.93 -0.90 -19.64
N THR A 15 3.24 -2.02 -19.87
CA THR A 15 2.88 -2.98 -18.82
C THR A 15 4.12 -3.54 -18.12
N ILE A 16 5.17 -3.91 -18.88
CA ILE A 16 6.43 -4.40 -18.29
C ILE A 16 7.08 -3.33 -17.41
N TYR A 17 7.18 -2.08 -17.88
CA TYR A 17 7.74 -1.00 -17.06
C TYR A 17 6.90 -0.71 -15.82
N TYR A 18 5.58 -0.75 -15.92
CA TYR A 18 4.69 -0.58 -14.79
C TYR A 18 4.83 -1.72 -13.76
N LEU A 19 4.98 -2.96 -14.23
CA LEU A 19 5.26 -4.11 -13.35
C LEU A 19 6.60 -3.95 -12.64
N ILE A 20 7.67 -3.55 -13.34
CA ILE A 20 8.99 -3.27 -12.74
C ILE A 20 8.86 -2.20 -11.67
N TYR A 21 8.15 -1.11 -11.96
CA TYR A 21 7.90 -0.03 -11.00
C TYR A 21 7.21 -0.54 -9.72
N ASN A 22 6.16 -1.35 -9.85
CA ASN A 22 5.43 -1.91 -8.72
C ASN A 22 6.28 -2.90 -7.90
N VAL A 23 7.02 -3.77 -8.56
CA VAL A 23 7.94 -4.72 -7.89
C VAL A 23 9.01 -3.97 -7.10
N LEU A 24 9.59 -2.92 -7.66
CA LEU A 24 10.58 -2.08 -6.96
C LEU A 24 9.98 -1.34 -5.77
N ASN A 25 8.74 -0.88 -5.87
CA ASN A 25 8.05 -0.25 -4.75
C ASN A 25 7.78 -1.21 -3.59
N LEU A 26 7.68 -2.50 -3.88
CA LEU A 26 7.54 -3.56 -2.87
C LEU A 26 8.89 -3.99 -2.28
N LEU A 27 9.88 -4.25 -3.16
CA LEU A 27 11.16 -4.82 -2.75
C LEU A 27 12.08 -3.81 -2.06
N PHE A 28 12.08 -2.54 -2.48
CA PHE A 28 12.97 -1.56 -1.90
C PHE A 28 12.71 -1.33 -0.39
N PRO A 29 11.47 -1.10 0.10
CA PRO A 29 11.22 -0.99 1.54
C PRO A 29 11.55 -2.28 2.30
N LEU A 30 11.44 -3.45 1.64
CA LEU A 30 11.85 -4.72 2.25
C LEU A 30 13.36 -4.76 2.45
N ILE A 31 14.15 -4.56 1.37
CA ILE A 31 15.61 -4.63 1.40
C ILE A 31 16.20 -3.57 2.33
N SER A 32 15.75 -2.32 2.21
CA SER A 32 16.20 -1.24 3.11
C SER A 32 15.81 -1.50 4.56
N GLY A 33 14.62 -2.06 4.79
CA GLY A 33 14.15 -2.46 6.12
C GLY A 33 14.94 -3.62 6.71
N ILE A 34 15.36 -4.60 5.91
CA ILE A 34 16.25 -5.70 6.34
C ILE A 34 17.60 -5.15 6.82
N TYR A 35 18.20 -4.28 6.02
CA TYR A 35 19.49 -3.66 6.43
C TYR A 35 19.32 -2.81 7.69
N ALA A 36 18.31 -1.94 7.71
CA ALA A 36 18.04 -1.07 8.84
C ALA A 36 17.79 -1.87 10.13
N ALA A 37 17.05 -2.97 10.08
CA ALA A 37 16.79 -3.84 11.23
C ALA A 37 18.07 -4.49 11.79
N ARG A 38 19.05 -4.77 10.95
CA ARG A 38 20.35 -5.36 11.38
C ARG A 38 21.21 -4.35 12.12
N VAL A 39 21.10 -3.06 11.76
CA VAL A 39 21.94 -1.99 12.28
C VAL A 39 21.24 -1.26 13.44
N LEU A 40 20.00 -0.82 13.23
CA LEU A 40 19.24 0.00 14.16
C LEU A 40 18.47 -0.83 15.18
N SER A 41 18.23 -0.23 16.35
CA SER A 41 17.36 -0.79 17.39
C SER A 41 15.87 -0.75 16.99
N PRO A 42 15.03 -1.61 17.58
CA PRO A 42 13.58 -1.51 17.41
C PRO A 42 13.02 -0.13 17.81
N GLN A 43 13.57 0.50 18.85
CA GLN A 43 13.18 1.84 19.29
C GLN A 43 13.38 2.87 18.16
N ASN A 44 14.57 2.92 17.58
CA ASN A 44 14.90 3.89 16.53
C ASN A 44 14.15 3.64 15.22
N ILE A 45 13.94 2.37 14.85
CA ILE A 45 13.07 2.01 13.73
C ILE A 45 11.63 2.44 13.99
N GLY A 46 11.14 2.23 15.19
CA GLY A 46 9.79 2.62 15.60
C GLY A 46 9.59 4.14 15.52
N GLU A 47 10.56 4.93 16.02
CA GLU A 47 10.52 6.40 15.94
C GLU A 47 10.48 6.90 14.49
N VAL A 48 11.37 6.38 13.63
CA VAL A 48 11.39 6.74 12.20
C VAL A 48 10.09 6.34 11.51
N THR A 49 9.59 5.14 11.77
CA THR A 49 8.35 4.63 11.15
C THR A 49 7.13 5.42 11.62
N TYR A 50 7.04 5.74 12.91
CA TYR A 50 5.96 6.54 13.45
C TYR A 50 5.96 7.97 12.91
N SER A 51 7.13 8.63 12.87
CA SER A 51 7.25 9.97 12.32
C SER A 51 6.89 10.01 10.83
N GLN A 52 7.31 9.01 10.04
CA GLN A 52 6.91 8.86 8.65
C GLN A 52 5.40 8.66 8.50
N ASN A 53 4.80 7.86 9.37
CA ASN A 53 3.36 7.63 9.38
C ASN A 53 2.57 8.92 9.64
N ILE A 54 3.00 9.75 10.61
CA ILE A 54 2.38 11.05 10.90
C ILE A 54 2.46 11.99 9.69
N VAL A 55 3.62 12.13 9.07
CA VAL A 55 3.77 12.97 7.85
C VAL A 55 2.88 12.47 6.72
N GLN A 56 2.72 11.14 6.59
CA GLN A 56 1.92 10.55 5.51
C GLN A 56 0.45 11.00 5.54
N TYR A 57 -0.15 11.22 6.72
CA TYR A 57 -1.49 11.81 6.80
C TYR A 57 -1.54 13.19 6.12
N PHE A 58 -0.57 14.05 6.40
CA PHE A 58 -0.52 15.38 5.82
C PHE A 58 -0.25 15.32 4.30
N VAL A 59 0.58 14.39 3.84
CA VAL A 59 0.83 14.17 2.40
C VAL A 59 -0.45 13.74 1.69
N ILE A 60 -1.21 12.80 2.25
CA ILE A 60 -2.48 12.32 1.67
C ILE A 60 -3.50 13.46 1.62
N LEU A 61 -3.62 14.22 2.70
CA LEU A 61 -4.53 15.38 2.76
C LEU A 61 -4.10 16.48 1.78
N ALA A 62 -2.80 16.76 1.67
CA ALA A 62 -2.27 17.74 0.73
C ALA A 62 -2.50 17.37 -0.74
N PHE A 63 -2.46 16.09 -1.06
CA PHE A 63 -2.72 15.60 -2.41
C PHE A 63 -4.16 15.76 -2.89
N LEU A 64 -5.15 15.82 -1.98
CA LEU A 64 -6.56 16.02 -2.31
C LEU A 64 -7.08 15.03 -3.39
N GLY A 65 -6.55 13.79 -3.48
CA GLY A 65 -6.95 12.82 -4.51
C GLY A 65 -6.49 13.17 -5.94
N ILE A 66 -5.66 14.21 -6.09
CA ILE A 66 -5.09 14.63 -7.38
C ILE A 66 -4.38 13.48 -8.13
N PRO A 67 -3.66 12.54 -7.49
CA PRO A 67 -3.04 11.44 -8.22
C PRO A 67 -4.04 10.70 -9.12
N THR A 68 -5.15 10.23 -8.58
CA THR A 68 -6.16 9.49 -9.36
C THR A 68 -6.91 10.39 -10.34
N TYR A 69 -7.28 11.60 -9.90
CA TYR A 69 -7.99 12.57 -10.73
C TYR A 69 -7.13 13.07 -11.88
N GLY A 70 -5.87 13.41 -11.59
CA GLY A 70 -4.92 13.96 -12.55
C GLY A 70 -4.58 13.00 -13.67
N ILE A 71 -4.40 11.71 -13.39
CA ILE A 71 -4.18 10.69 -14.44
C ILE A 71 -5.30 10.76 -15.48
N ARG A 72 -6.57 10.81 -15.04
CA ARG A 72 -7.72 10.87 -15.93
C ARG A 72 -7.75 12.16 -16.75
N GLU A 73 -7.60 13.31 -16.10
CA GLU A 73 -7.68 14.61 -16.77
C GLU A 73 -6.51 14.84 -17.76
N ILE A 74 -5.30 14.44 -17.39
CA ILE A 74 -4.13 14.46 -18.29
C ILE A 74 -4.34 13.55 -19.49
N SER A 75 -4.83 12.32 -19.27
CA SER A 75 -5.12 11.39 -20.37
C SER A 75 -6.15 11.95 -21.34
N ASN A 76 -7.18 12.62 -20.84
CA ASN A 76 -8.20 13.28 -21.65
C ASN A 76 -7.63 14.49 -22.44
N ALA A 77 -6.76 15.28 -21.79
CA ALA A 77 -6.19 16.48 -22.36
C ALA A 77 -4.98 16.24 -23.30
N ARG A 78 -4.37 15.03 -23.28
CA ARG A 78 -3.07 14.75 -23.94
C ARG A 78 -3.00 15.06 -25.42
N LYS A 79 -4.13 15.08 -26.14
CA LYS A 79 -4.18 15.38 -27.58
C LYS A 79 -4.19 16.88 -27.89
N ASN A 80 -4.49 17.74 -26.91
CA ASN A 80 -4.54 19.20 -27.07
C ASN A 80 -3.51 19.85 -26.13
N LYS A 81 -2.44 20.37 -26.71
CA LYS A 81 -1.32 20.94 -25.94
C LYS A 81 -1.74 22.11 -25.03
N GLU A 82 -2.63 22.95 -25.49
CA GLU A 82 -3.10 24.11 -24.71
C GLU A 82 -3.93 23.66 -23.50
N GLU A 83 -4.85 22.71 -23.71
CA GLU A 83 -5.66 22.16 -22.62
C GLU A 83 -4.81 21.31 -21.66
N LEU A 84 -3.81 20.57 -22.16
CA LEU A 84 -2.87 19.83 -21.33
C LEU A 84 -2.07 20.77 -20.40
N ASP A 85 -1.52 21.87 -20.95
CA ASP A 85 -0.80 22.87 -20.17
C ASP A 85 -1.70 23.52 -19.10
N LYS A 86 -2.97 23.77 -19.46
CA LYS A 86 -3.95 24.37 -18.56
C LYS A 86 -4.34 23.42 -17.44
N VAL A 87 -4.73 22.18 -17.75
CA VAL A 87 -5.07 21.15 -16.75
C VAL A 87 -3.89 20.89 -15.81
N PHE A 88 -2.69 20.75 -16.37
CA PHE A 88 -1.49 20.58 -15.56
C PHE A 88 -1.28 21.71 -14.58
N SER A 89 -1.37 22.96 -15.07
CA SER A 89 -1.16 24.15 -14.25
C SER A 89 -2.21 24.26 -13.14
N GLU A 90 -3.47 24.03 -13.46
CA GLU A 90 -4.56 24.07 -12.49
C GLU A 90 -4.37 23.05 -11.36
N LEU A 91 -4.09 21.80 -11.70
CA LEU A 91 -3.86 20.74 -10.70
C LEU A 91 -2.57 20.96 -9.89
N PHE A 92 -1.52 21.45 -10.56
CA PHE A 92 -0.26 21.78 -9.88
C PHE A 92 -0.46 22.89 -8.83
N PHE A 93 -1.18 23.98 -9.17
CA PHE A 93 -1.44 25.05 -8.23
C PHE A 93 -2.40 24.65 -7.11
N ILE A 94 -3.41 23.80 -7.38
CA ILE A 94 -4.25 23.23 -6.32
C ILE A 94 -3.38 22.43 -5.33
N ASN A 95 -2.50 21.55 -5.83
CA ASN A 95 -1.58 20.79 -4.98
C ASN A 95 -0.61 21.69 -4.23
N PHE A 96 -0.08 22.73 -4.87
CA PHE A 96 0.83 23.71 -4.27
C PHE A 96 0.18 24.41 -3.07
N ILE A 97 -1.00 24.98 -3.26
CA ILE A 97 -1.72 25.72 -2.20
C ILE A 97 -2.11 24.77 -1.07
N SER A 98 -2.64 23.60 -1.41
CA SER A 98 -3.00 22.58 -0.43
C SER A 98 -1.79 22.13 0.38
N THR A 99 -0.67 21.86 -0.27
CA THR A 99 0.57 21.43 0.41
C THR A 99 1.07 22.50 1.37
N LEU A 100 1.07 23.78 0.99
CA LEU A 100 1.47 24.86 1.89
C LEU A 100 0.54 24.98 3.10
N PHE A 101 -0.76 24.82 2.90
CA PHE A 101 -1.74 24.84 3.99
C PHE A 101 -1.47 23.70 4.98
N PHE A 102 -1.37 22.45 4.49
CA PHE A 102 -1.11 21.30 5.34
C PHE A 102 0.29 21.28 5.96
N LEU A 103 1.28 21.89 5.29
CA LEU A 103 2.62 22.10 5.84
C LEU A 103 2.56 23.04 7.06
N GLY A 104 1.79 24.12 6.98
CA GLY A 104 1.54 25.01 8.13
C GLY A 104 0.92 24.28 9.30
N LEU A 105 -0.13 23.47 9.05
CA LEU A 105 -0.75 22.66 10.08
C LEU A 105 0.20 21.61 10.68
N TYR A 106 1.06 21.00 9.86
CA TYR A 106 2.09 20.08 10.30
C TYR A 106 3.09 20.73 11.25
N PHE A 107 3.57 21.93 10.93
CA PHE A 107 4.47 22.68 11.82
C PHE A 107 3.79 23.08 13.13
N ILE A 108 2.52 23.50 13.09
CA ILE A 108 1.75 23.79 14.31
C ILE A 108 1.69 22.53 15.17
N LEU A 109 1.40 21.35 14.60
CA LEU A 109 1.35 20.10 15.34
C LEU A 109 2.69 19.77 16.01
N ILE A 110 3.81 19.88 15.29
CA ILE A 110 5.15 19.57 15.84
C ILE A 110 5.49 20.50 17.00
N LEU A 111 5.16 21.79 16.89
CA LEU A 111 5.48 22.76 17.91
C LEU A 111 4.58 22.66 19.12
N SER A 112 3.31 22.26 18.95
CA SER A 112 2.31 22.20 20.02
C SER A 112 2.39 20.94 20.83
N VAL A 113 2.83 19.81 20.27
CA VAL A 113 2.87 18.51 20.96
C VAL A 113 4.28 18.23 21.47
N GLU A 114 4.43 18.11 22.78
CA GLU A 114 5.72 17.93 23.44
C GLU A 114 6.49 16.70 22.95
N SER A 115 5.82 15.58 22.79
CA SER A 115 6.44 14.34 22.28
C SER A 115 7.05 14.51 20.88
N PHE A 116 6.46 15.33 20.01
CA PHE A 116 7.00 15.63 18.69
C PHE A 116 8.15 16.65 18.77
N ARG A 117 8.06 17.60 19.67
CA ARG A 117 9.11 18.62 19.89
C ARG A 117 10.42 17.97 20.36
N ASN A 118 10.35 16.95 21.22
CA ASN A 118 11.53 16.20 21.67
C ASN A 118 12.28 15.49 20.55
N TYR A 119 11.60 15.09 19.48
CA TYR A 119 12.18 14.50 18.27
C TYR A 119 12.11 15.46 17.05
N SER A 120 12.15 16.76 17.30
CA SER A 120 11.92 17.80 16.26
C SER A 120 12.81 17.62 15.02
N LYS A 121 14.10 17.26 15.18
CA LYS A 121 15.00 16.99 14.05
C LYS A 121 14.45 15.91 13.12
N LEU A 122 13.92 14.82 13.67
CA LEU A 122 13.35 13.72 12.90
C LEU A 122 12.08 14.17 12.17
N TYR A 123 11.17 14.86 12.87
CA TYR A 123 9.94 15.38 12.26
C TYR A 123 10.21 16.44 11.20
N LEU A 124 11.24 17.29 11.38
CA LEU A 124 11.66 18.25 10.33
C LEU A 124 12.17 17.53 9.08
N ILE A 125 13.01 16.48 9.23
CA ILE A 125 13.49 15.66 8.11
C ILE A 125 12.29 15.04 7.37
N MET A 126 11.35 14.41 8.09
CA MET A 126 10.17 13.81 7.49
C MET A 126 9.25 14.86 6.86
N GLY A 127 9.12 16.05 7.44
CA GLY A 127 8.35 17.17 6.90
C GLY A 127 8.83 17.63 5.54
N MET A 128 10.10 17.38 5.18
CA MET A 128 10.58 17.62 3.81
C MET A 128 9.81 16.78 2.77
N LEU A 129 9.33 15.58 3.12
CA LEU A 129 8.47 14.80 2.22
C LEU A 129 7.19 15.55 1.87
N LEU A 130 6.58 16.20 2.86
CA LEU A 130 5.39 17.01 2.65
C LEU A 130 5.70 18.26 1.83
N LEU A 131 6.76 19.00 2.17
CA LEU A 131 7.16 20.20 1.42
C LEU A 131 7.42 19.88 -0.06
N PHE A 132 8.23 18.85 -0.34
CA PHE A 132 8.59 18.47 -1.71
C PHE A 132 7.50 17.69 -2.43
N ASN A 133 6.40 17.31 -1.75
CA ASN A 133 5.22 16.71 -2.38
C ASN A 133 4.60 17.61 -3.46
N ILE A 134 4.84 18.91 -3.42
CA ILE A 134 4.50 19.85 -4.50
C ILE A 134 5.01 19.37 -5.87
N PHE A 135 6.19 18.75 -5.89
CA PHE A 135 6.85 18.27 -7.10
C PHE A 135 6.54 16.81 -7.43
N ASN A 136 5.71 16.17 -6.64
CA ASN A 136 5.24 14.82 -6.92
C ASN A 136 4.11 14.83 -7.97
N ILE A 137 4.50 15.02 -9.21
CA ILE A 137 3.62 15.06 -10.38
C ILE A 137 3.63 13.74 -11.17
N ASN A 138 3.74 12.60 -10.49
CA ASN A 138 3.71 11.28 -11.14
C ASN A 138 2.44 11.08 -11.98
N TRP A 139 1.30 11.63 -11.53
CA TRP A 139 0.03 11.59 -12.25
C TRP A 139 0.10 12.20 -13.67
N LEU A 140 1.02 13.15 -13.92
CA LEU A 140 1.28 13.66 -15.27
C LEU A 140 1.83 12.54 -16.16
N TYR A 141 2.87 11.86 -15.70
CA TYR A 141 3.56 10.83 -16.49
C TYR A 141 2.73 9.57 -16.65
N GLU A 142 1.95 9.19 -15.63
CA GLU A 142 1.01 8.08 -15.69
C GLU A 142 -0.11 8.38 -16.71
N GLY A 143 -0.66 9.60 -16.72
CA GLY A 143 -1.64 10.04 -17.70
C GLY A 143 -1.10 10.15 -19.14
N LEU A 144 0.21 10.41 -19.28
CA LEU A 144 0.92 10.41 -20.56
C LEU A 144 1.50 9.02 -20.92
N GLU A 145 1.29 8.00 -20.10
CA GLU A 145 1.82 6.65 -20.26
C GLU A 145 3.37 6.59 -20.34
N GLU A 146 4.06 7.48 -19.60
CA GLU A 146 5.53 7.55 -19.53
C GLU A 146 6.13 6.58 -18.48
N PHE A 147 5.64 5.36 -18.43
CA PHE A 147 6.05 4.36 -17.44
C PHE A 147 7.54 4.00 -17.49
N LYS A 148 8.17 4.07 -18.67
CA LYS A 148 9.61 3.90 -18.80
C LYS A 148 10.38 4.92 -17.97
N PHE A 149 10.00 6.20 -18.05
CA PHE A 149 10.65 7.27 -17.29
C PHE A 149 10.46 7.06 -15.79
N ILE A 150 9.22 6.80 -15.34
CA ILE A 150 8.91 6.56 -13.94
C ILE A 150 9.75 5.40 -13.38
N SER A 151 9.82 4.28 -14.11
CA SER A 151 10.54 3.08 -13.68
C SER A 151 12.05 3.30 -13.59
N LEU A 152 12.66 3.83 -14.66
CA LEU A 152 14.12 4.05 -14.68
C LEU A 152 14.57 5.02 -13.59
N ARG A 153 13.87 6.15 -13.45
CA ARG A 153 14.16 7.12 -12.39
C ARG A 153 14.05 6.48 -11.00
N ASN A 154 12.96 5.71 -10.76
CA ASN A 154 12.74 5.05 -9.47
C ASN A 154 13.86 4.03 -9.16
N ILE A 155 14.32 3.26 -10.16
CA ILE A 155 15.47 2.35 -10.01
C ILE A 155 16.70 3.14 -9.56
N VAL A 156 17.04 4.22 -10.27
CA VAL A 156 18.24 5.00 -9.98
C VAL A 156 18.24 5.54 -8.56
N PHE A 157 17.18 6.25 -8.16
CA PHE A 157 17.13 6.86 -6.82
C PHE A 157 17.06 5.82 -5.71
N LYS A 158 16.37 4.70 -5.90
CA LYS A 158 16.31 3.62 -4.93
C LYS A 158 17.65 2.91 -4.79
N SER A 159 18.37 2.67 -5.91
CA SER A 159 19.71 2.09 -5.88
C SER A 159 20.71 3.01 -5.17
N ILE A 160 20.68 4.32 -5.47
CA ILE A 160 21.50 5.32 -4.78
C ILE A 160 21.17 5.31 -3.28
N SER A 161 19.89 5.32 -2.90
CA SER A 161 19.50 5.29 -1.49
C SER A 161 19.99 4.03 -0.77
N LEU A 162 19.96 2.86 -1.41
CA LEU A 162 20.51 1.63 -0.84
C LEU A 162 22.03 1.71 -0.63
N LEU A 163 22.75 2.24 -1.62
CA LEU A 163 24.20 2.42 -1.50
C LEU A 163 24.55 3.40 -0.37
N LEU A 164 23.87 4.54 -0.30
CA LEU A 164 24.06 5.51 0.77
C LEU A 164 23.69 4.92 2.14
N LEU A 165 22.63 4.12 2.21
CA LEU A 165 22.23 3.42 3.44
C LEU A 165 23.35 2.53 3.96
N VAL A 166 23.91 1.68 3.07
CA VAL A 166 25.00 0.77 3.43
C VAL A 166 26.29 1.52 3.80
N TRP A 167 26.57 2.68 3.20
CA TRP A 167 27.77 3.46 3.48
C TRP A 167 27.71 4.29 4.74
N PHE A 168 26.56 4.90 5.04
CA PHE A 168 26.44 5.93 6.07
C PHE A 168 25.72 5.50 7.35
N VAL A 169 24.93 4.41 7.31
CA VAL A 169 24.21 3.91 8.48
C VAL A 169 24.93 2.68 8.99
N LYS A 170 25.70 2.82 10.07
CA LYS A 170 26.60 1.78 10.58
C LYS A 170 26.25 1.31 12.00
N ASP A 171 25.63 2.17 12.78
CA ASP A 171 25.27 1.91 14.16
C ASP A 171 23.90 2.51 14.53
N ASP A 172 23.42 2.25 15.72
CA ASP A 172 22.10 2.66 16.18
C ASP A 172 21.92 4.18 16.26
N THR A 173 23.01 4.93 16.45
CA THR A 173 22.95 6.41 16.53
C THR A 173 22.66 7.05 15.16
N ASP A 174 22.82 6.31 14.09
CA ASP A 174 22.64 6.77 12.71
C ASP A 174 21.16 6.80 12.23
N TYR A 175 20.18 6.63 13.13
CA TYR A 175 18.77 6.63 12.74
C TYR A 175 18.32 7.91 12.03
N LEU A 176 18.91 9.08 12.37
CA LEU A 176 18.64 10.32 11.63
C LEU A 176 19.24 10.28 10.22
N LYS A 177 20.45 9.70 10.03
CA LYS A 177 21.02 9.49 8.69
C LYS A 177 20.14 8.56 7.87
N PHE A 178 19.63 7.48 8.47
CA PHE A 178 18.63 6.60 7.84
C PHE A 178 17.42 7.37 7.38
N ALA A 179 16.82 8.19 8.25
CA ALA A 179 15.68 9.02 7.92
C ALA A 179 15.96 10.00 6.77
N VAL A 180 17.12 10.67 6.78
CA VAL A 180 17.55 11.58 5.70
C VAL A 180 17.70 10.84 4.38
N ILE A 181 18.38 9.69 4.35
CA ILE A 181 18.63 8.94 3.12
C ILE A 181 17.32 8.47 2.49
N MET A 182 16.38 7.95 3.30
CA MET A 182 15.07 7.52 2.81
C MET A 182 14.23 8.70 2.27
N THR A 183 14.30 9.84 2.96
CA THR A 183 13.60 11.07 2.56
C THR A 183 14.20 11.65 1.27
N VAL A 184 15.51 11.82 1.20
CA VAL A 184 16.23 12.38 0.04
C VAL A 184 16.06 11.49 -1.19
N GLY A 185 16.10 10.17 -1.04
CA GLY A 185 15.83 9.23 -2.12
C GLY A 185 14.43 9.40 -2.74
N THR A 186 13.44 9.75 -1.91
CA THR A 186 12.09 10.06 -2.38
C THR A 186 12.01 11.45 -3.03
N ILE A 187 12.56 12.47 -2.38
CA ILE A 187 12.57 13.86 -2.87
C ILE A 187 13.33 13.98 -4.20
N GLY A 188 14.44 13.26 -4.37
CA GLY A 188 15.19 13.25 -5.62
C GLY A 188 14.32 12.81 -6.80
N ASN A 189 13.44 11.83 -6.61
CA ASN A 189 12.45 11.45 -7.60
C ASN A 189 11.52 12.63 -7.94
N TYR A 190 11.08 13.40 -6.96
CA TYR A 190 10.15 14.51 -7.17
C TYR A 190 10.81 15.69 -7.91
N LEU A 191 12.06 16.00 -7.59
CA LEU A 191 12.81 17.07 -8.26
C LEU A 191 13.05 16.77 -9.75
N ILE A 192 13.43 15.55 -10.08
CA ILE A 192 13.58 15.14 -11.48
C ILE A 192 12.25 15.18 -12.24
N ASN A 193 11.11 14.97 -11.57
CA ASN A 193 9.81 15.14 -12.17
C ASN A 193 9.64 16.53 -12.78
N ILE A 194 9.90 17.58 -12.01
CA ILE A 194 9.70 18.96 -12.48
C ILE A 194 10.64 19.30 -13.62
N ILE A 195 11.89 18.85 -13.57
CA ILE A 195 12.86 19.09 -14.64
C ILE A 195 12.38 18.45 -15.95
N TYR A 196 11.97 17.18 -15.88
CA TYR A 196 11.55 16.43 -17.06
C TYR A 196 10.15 16.85 -17.58
N SER A 197 9.29 17.42 -16.73
CA SER A 197 7.95 17.84 -17.13
C SER A 197 7.97 18.93 -18.19
N ARG A 198 9.03 19.75 -18.24
CA ARG A 198 9.22 20.81 -19.24
C ARG A 198 9.16 20.30 -20.68
N LYS A 199 9.45 19.02 -20.90
CA LYS A 199 9.31 18.37 -22.20
C LYS A 199 7.85 18.25 -22.63
N TYR A 200 6.93 18.10 -21.70
CA TYR A 200 5.52 17.77 -21.97
C TYR A 200 4.57 18.93 -21.72
N VAL A 201 4.84 19.74 -20.71
CA VAL A 201 3.93 20.79 -20.25
C VAL A 201 4.67 22.09 -19.93
N SER A 202 3.93 23.20 -20.06
CA SER A 202 4.36 24.54 -19.67
C SER A 202 3.39 25.08 -18.64
N LEU A 203 3.91 25.69 -17.57
CA LEU A 203 3.07 26.33 -16.56
C LEU A 203 2.38 27.57 -17.15
N LYS A 204 1.07 27.61 -17.11
CA LYS A 204 0.24 28.76 -17.45
C LYS A 204 -0.17 29.48 -16.18
N LEU A 205 -0.10 30.80 -16.18
CA LEU A 205 -0.50 31.67 -15.04
C LEU A 205 -1.82 32.39 -15.28
N LYS A 206 -2.32 32.36 -16.53
CA LYS A 206 -3.52 33.11 -16.92
C LYS A 206 -4.65 32.19 -17.35
N LYS A 207 -5.90 32.61 -17.16
CA LYS A 207 -7.13 31.92 -17.56
C LYS A 207 -7.32 30.54 -16.89
N LEU A 208 -6.84 30.38 -15.64
CA LEU A 208 -7.01 29.14 -14.86
C LEU A 208 -8.43 29.08 -14.28
N ASN A 209 -9.03 27.89 -14.29
CA ASN A 209 -10.35 27.63 -13.75
C ASN A 209 -10.32 26.49 -12.72
N PHE A 210 -9.93 26.78 -11.51
CA PHE A 210 -9.84 25.81 -10.41
C PHE A 210 -11.20 25.19 -10.06
N LYS A 211 -12.30 25.94 -10.20
CA LYS A 211 -13.66 25.50 -9.81
C LYS A 211 -14.10 24.22 -10.54
N ARG A 212 -13.65 24.04 -11.80
CA ARG A 212 -14.02 22.85 -12.60
C ARG A 212 -13.53 21.54 -11.99
N HIS A 213 -12.45 21.58 -11.21
CA HIS A 213 -11.83 20.40 -10.59
C HIS A 213 -12.37 20.11 -9.19
N LEU A 214 -12.78 21.16 -8.43
CA LEU A 214 -13.06 21.04 -7.00
C LEU A 214 -14.12 19.98 -6.67
N LYS A 215 -15.23 19.93 -7.39
CA LYS A 215 -16.30 18.95 -7.12
C LYS A 215 -15.82 17.51 -7.27
N SER A 216 -15.09 17.21 -8.34
CA SER A 216 -14.55 15.87 -8.60
C SER A 216 -13.43 15.51 -7.63
N ILE A 217 -12.56 16.46 -7.31
CA ILE A 217 -11.50 16.31 -6.33
C ILE A 217 -12.11 15.97 -4.97
N LEU A 218 -13.05 16.76 -4.46
CA LEU A 218 -13.68 16.56 -3.15
C LEU A 218 -14.37 15.20 -3.04
N TYR A 219 -15.02 14.72 -4.11
CA TYR A 219 -15.60 13.39 -4.14
C TYR A 219 -14.54 12.28 -4.02
N LEU A 220 -13.47 12.36 -4.81
CA LEU A 220 -12.39 11.37 -4.79
C LEU A 220 -11.59 11.41 -3.48
N VAL A 221 -11.40 12.61 -2.91
CA VAL A 221 -10.79 12.79 -1.59
C VAL A 221 -11.55 12.00 -0.53
N SER A 222 -12.87 12.13 -0.49
CA SER A 222 -13.68 11.45 0.53
C SER A 222 -13.53 9.92 0.51
N VAL A 223 -13.40 9.34 -0.69
CA VAL A 223 -13.22 7.89 -0.86
C VAL A 223 -11.79 7.47 -0.51
N ASN A 224 -10.79 8.16 -1.05
CA ASN A 224 -9.38 7.79 -0.88
C ASN A 224 -8.90 8.00 0.55
N ILE A 225 -9.29 9.11 1.19
CA ILE A 225 -8.92 9.40 2.59
C ILE A 225 -9.39 8.28 3.52
N ALA A 226 -10.62 7.78 3.35
CA ALA A 226 -11.13 6.72 4.21
C ALA A 226 -10.27 5.44 4.11
N ILE A 227 -9.84 5.07 2.90
CA ILE A 227 -8.98 3.89 2.66
C ILE A 227 -7.57 4.13 3.23
N GLU A 228 -6.98 5.27 2.95
CA GLU A 228 -5.61 5.59 3.37
C GLU A 228 -5.49 5.74 4.89
N ILE A 229 -6.46 6.42 5.54
CA ILE A 229 -6.49 6.52 7.01
C ILE A 229 -6.58 5.13 7.63
N TYR A 230 -7.42 4.25 7.10
CA TYR A 230 -7.51 2.86 7.57
C TYR A 230 -6.16 2.14 7.56
N THR A 231 -5.32 2.38 6.53
CA THR A 231 -3.99 1.73 6.43
C THR A 231 -2.95 2.28 7.41
N LEU A 232 -3.14 3.52 7.88
CA LEU A 232 -2.18 4.22 8.75
C LEU A 232 -2.54 4.14 10.23
N VAL A 233 -3.81 3.84 10.55
CA VAL A 233 -4.35 3.98 11.92
C VAL A 233 -3.66 3.07 12.93
N ASP A 234 -3.30 1.84 12.55
CA ASP A 234 -2.62 0.89 13.42
C ASP A 234 -1.31 1.46 13.96
N VAL A 235 -0.45 1.95 13.05
CA VAL A 235 0.87 2.51 13.39
C VAL A 235 0.72 3.80 14.21
N SER A 236 -0.29 4.62 13.88
CA SER A 236 -0.57 5.86 14.59
C SER A 236 -0.97 5.58 16.05
N MET A 237 -1.88 4.64 16.24
CA MET A 237 -2.39 4.30 17.57
C MET A 237 -1.33 3.57 18.41
N LEU A 238 -0.55 2.68 17.79
CA LEU A 238 0.60 2.05 18.45
C LEU A 238 1.63 3.10 18.91
N GLY A 239 1.99 4.03 18.04
CA GLY A 239 2.95 5.07 18.36
C GLY A 239 2.43 6.10 19.39
N PHE A 240 1.10 6.23 19.52
CA PHE A 240 0.48 7.10 20.51
C PHE A 240 0.34 6.43 21.89
N PHE A 241 -0.04 5.15 21.92
CA PHE A 241 -0.34 4.44 23.18
C PHE A 241 0.84 3.65 23.75
N CYS A 242 1.83 3.30 22.94
CA CYS A 242 2.92 2.42 23.32
C CYS A 242 4.30 3.06 23.14
N VAL A 243 5.34 2.41 23.67
CA VAL A 243 6.74 2.70 23.34
C VAL A 243 7.02 2.36 21.87
N LYS A 244 7.97 3.07 21.26
CA LYS A 244 8.16 3.01 19.79
C LYS A 244 8.68 1.66 19.28
N GLU A 245 9.34 0.88 20.12
CA GLU A 245 9.73 -0.51 19.79
C GLU A 245 8.54 -1.36 19.33
N ILE A 246 7.39 -1.19 19.96
CA ILE A 246 6.14 -1.88 19.66
C ILE A 246 5.69 -1.59 18.22
N VAL A 247 5.88 -0.34 17.77
CA VAL A 247 5.62 0.05 16.37
C VAL A 247 6.50 -0.75 15.41
N ALA A 248 7.79 -0.91 15.72
CA ALA A 248 8.71 -1.66 14.89
C ALA A 248 8.33 -3.15 14.82
N TYR A 249 7.97 -3.76 15.94
CA TYR A 249 7.55 -5.16 15.99
C TYR A 249 6.30 -5.40 15.14
N TYR A 250 5.30 -4.55 15.25
CA TYR A 250 4.09 -4.62 14.44
C TYR A 250 4.40 -4.46 12.94
N VAL A 251 5.15 -3.41 12.58
CA VAL A 251 5.43 -3.09 11.18
C VAL A 251 6.24 -4.17 10.49
N TYR A 252 7.24 -4.75 11.14
CA TYR A 252 8.05 -5.81 10.53
C TYR A 252 7.30 -7.14 10.43
N GLY A 253 6.51 -7.52 11.43
CA GLY A 253 5.64 -8.69 11.34
C GLY A 253 4.58 -8.55 10.26
N SER A 254 3.87 -7.41 10.24
CA SER A 254 2.83 -7.14 9.24
C SER A 254 3.38 -6.95 7.82
N ARG A 255 4.62 -6.50 7.64
CA ARG A 255 5.25 -6.31 6.33
C ARG A 255 5.40 -7.62 5.57
N ILE A 256 5.88 -8.67 6.23
CA ILE A 256 6.02 -9.99 5.61
C ILE A 256 4.66 -10.52 5.17
N TYR A 257 3.67 -10.45 6.06
CA TYR A 257 2.29 -10.81 5.73
C TYR A 257 1.77 -10.04 4.51
N LYS A 258 1.93 -8.71 4.47
CA LYS A 258 1.45 -7.86 3.36
C LYS A 258 2.09 -8.22 2.02
N ILE A 259 3.37 -8.59 2.02
CA ILE A 259 4.07 -9.05 0.81
C ILE A 259 3.46 -10.36 0.29
N LEU A 260 3.25 -11.33 1.16
CA LEU A 260 2.64 -12.61 0.79
C LEU A 260 1.19 -12.42 0.31
N LEU A 261 0.44 -11.55 1.00
CA LEU A 261 -0.92 -11.19 0.59
C LEU A 261 -0.95 -10.54 -0.80
N GLN A 262 0.02 -9.67 -1.13
CA GLN A 262 0.11 -9.05 -2.45
C GLN A 262 0.30 -10.10 -3.55
N VAL A 263 1.11 -11.13 -3.30
CA VAL A 263 1.27 -12.26 -4.23
C VAL A 263 -0.07 -12.97 -4.43
N MET A 264 -0.77 -13.31 -3.34
CA MET A 264 -2.09 -13.95 -3.41
C MET A 264 -3.13 -13.11 -4.15
N ASN A 265 -3.14 -11.80 -3.92
CA ASN A 265 -4.06 -10.88 -4.59
C ASN A 265 -3.80 -10.77 -6.10
N THR A 266 -2.54 -10.92 -6.54
CA THR A 266 -2.20 -10.91 -7.97
C THR A 266 -2.92 -12.03 -8.72
N PHE A 267 -2.99 -13.24 -8.17
CA PHE A 267 -3.75 -14.35 -8.77
C PHE A 267 -5.22 -14.01 -8.95
N THR A 268 -5.83 -13.35 -7.97
CA THR A 268 -7.25 -12.95 -8.08
C THR A 268 -7.49 -11.86 -9.11
N MET A 269 -6.51 -10.99 -9.38
CA MET A 269 -6.64 -9.92 -10.38
C MET A 269 -6.60 -10.45 -11.83
N VAL A 270 -5.78 -11.45 -12.09
CA VAL A 270 -5.59 -11.99 -13.46
C VAL A 270 -6.89 -12.58 -14.04
N ILE A 271 -7.77 -13.12 -13.20
CA ILE A 271 -9.02 -13.74 -13.64
C ILE A 271 -10.17 -12.74 -13.84
N VAL A 272 -10.05 -11.51 -13.33
CA VAL A 272 -11.12 -10.49 -13.39
C VAL A 272 -11.59 -10.19 -14.83
N PRO A 273 -10.71 -9.97 -15.82
CA PRO A 273 -11.15 -9.72 -17.20
C PRO A 273 -11.97 -10.88 -17.78
N ARG A 274 -11.56 -12.12 -17.50
CA ARG A 274 -12.29 -13.31 -17.96
C ARG A 274 -13.66 -13.43 -17.30
N LEU A 275 -13.73 -13.22 -15.98
CA LEU A 275 -15.00 -13.20 -15.25
C LEU A 275 -15.93 -12.09 -15.77
N SER A 276 -15.38 -10.91 -16.04
CA SER A 276 -16.15 -9.78 -16.58
C SER A 276 -16.76 -10.11 -17.96
N TYR A 277 -15.97 -10.73 -18.86
CA TYR A 277 -16.44 -11.19 -20.15
C TYR A 277 -17.57 -12.23 -20.02
N LEU A 278 -17.38 -13.26 -19.18
CA LEU A 278 -18.38 -14.31 -18.99
C LEU A 278 -19.68 -13.77 -18.37
N TYR A 279 -19.55 -12.80 -17.48
CA TYR A 279 -20.71 -12.14 -16.89
C TYR A 279 -21.50 -11.34 -17.96
N SER A 280 -20.81 -10.60 -18.82
CA SER A 280 -21.44 -9.83 -19.91
C SER A 280 -22.14 -10.72 -20.94
N GLU A 281 -21.59 -11.92 -21.22
CA GLU A 281 -22.16 -12.91 -22.13
C GLU A 281 -23.27 -13.79 -21.47
N ASN A 282 -23.61 -13.53 -20.19
CA ASN A 282 -24.56 -14.36 -19.43
C ASN A 282 -24.16 -15.85 -19.29
N LYS A 283 -22.86 -16.19 -19.44
CA LYS A 283 -22.32 -17.54 -19.31
C LYS A 283 -22.12 -17.94 -17.85
N LYS A 284 -23.23 -18.05 -17.12
CA LYS A 284 -23.23 -18.26 -15.66
C LYS A 284 -22.50 -19.53 -15.21
N ASN A 285 -22.59 -20.64 -15.98
CA ASN A 285 -21.94 -21.89 -15.59
C ASN A 285 -20.43 -21.77 -15.65
N GLU A 286 -19.87 -21.27 -16.76
CA GLU A 286 -18.44 -21.04 -16.92
C GLU A 286 -17.92 -20.01 -15.89
N PHE A 287 -18.71 -18.96 -15.62
CA PHE A 287 -18.39 -17.95 -14.62
C PHE A 287 -18.23 -18.58 -13.22
N ASN A 288 -19.21 -19.41 -12.80
CA ASN A 288 -19.19 -20.10 -11.50
C ASN A 288 -18.04 -21.13 -11.42
N GLU A 289 -17.74 -21.81 -12.51
CA GLU A 289 -16.63 -22.77 -12.60
C GLU A 289 -15.28 -22.09 -12.39
N ILE A 290 -14.97 -21.02 -13.16
CA ILE A 290 -13.73 -20.27 -12.98
C ILE A 290 -13.63 -19.69 -11.57
N LEU A 291 -14.72 -19.15 -11.02
CA LEU A 291 -14.73 -18.64 -9.67
C LEU A 291 -14.45 -19.72 -8.63
N THR A 292 -15.02 -20.93 -8.83
CA THR A 292 -14.80 -22.07 -7.97
C THR A 292 -13.34 -22.53 -8.01
N GLU A 293 -12.74 -22.64 -9.22
CA GLU A 293 -11.33 -23.00 -9.38
C GLU A 293 -10.40 -21.94 -8.74
N ALA A 294 -10.74 -20.66 -8.85
CA ALA A 294 -9.96 -19.60 -8.20
C ALA A 294 -10.00 -19.70 -6.66
N VAL A 295 -11.15 -20.04 -6.08
CA VAL A 295 -11.24 -20.29 -4.62
C VAL A 295 -10.39 -21.50 -4.23
N LYS A 296 -10.43 -22.59 -5.00
CA LYS A 296 -9.57 -23.77 -4.76
C LYS A 296 -8.08 -23.41 -4.81
N LEU A 297 -7.68 -22.59 -5.77
CA LEU A 297 -6.29 -22.12 -5.89
C LEU A 297 -5.87 -21.31 -4.66
N ILE A 298 -6.73 -20.39 -4.18
CA ILE A 298 -6.48 -19.64 -2.95
C ILE A 298 -6.29 -20.57 -1.75
N LEU A 299 -7.13 -21.59 -1.61
CA LEU A 299 -7.01 -22.57 -0.53
C LEU A 299 -5.73 -23.41 -0.67
N LEU A 300 -5.44 -23.87 -1.90
CA LEU A 300 -4.28 -24.72 -2.19
C LEU A 300 -2.95 -24.00 -1.91
N LEU A 301 -2.85 -22.71 -2.15
CA LEU A 301 -1.64 -21.91 -1.91
C LEU A 301 -1.63 -21.33 -0.50
N GLY A 302 -2.76 -20.81 -0.04
CA GLY A 302 -2.83 -20.04 1.20
C GLY A 302 -2.71 -20.91 2.46
N ILE A 303 -3.34 -22.10 2.48
CA ILE A 303 -3.28 -22.97 3.68
C ILE A 303 -1.85 -23.45 3.95
N PRO A 304 -1.07 -23.95 2.95
CA PRO A 304 0.35 -24.28 3.17
C PRO A 304 1.18 -23.09 3.65
N MET A 305 0.91 -21.88 3.13
CA MET A 305 1.60 -20.67 3.59
C MET A 305 1.31 -20.39 5.07
N ILE A 306 0.04 -20.53 5.50
CA ILE A 306 -0.34 -20.36 6.91
C ILE A 306 0.42 -21.38 7.77
N ILE A 307 0.36 -22.67 7.41
CA ILE A 307 1.02 -23.75 8.15
C ILE A 307 2.53 -23.48 8.21
N GLY A 308 3.16 -23.14 7.08
CA GLY A 308 4.58 -22.80 7.03
C GLY A 308 4.93 -21.67 8.00
N ILE A 309 4.17 -20.57 8.00
CA ILE A 309 4.40 -19.43 8.90
C ILE A 309 4.23 -19.83 10.35
N GLN A 310 3.22 -20.65 10.70
CA GLN A 310 3.00 -21.09 12.09
C GLN A 310 4.26 -21.76 12.67
N TYR A 311 4.97 -22.56 11.89
CA TYR A 311 6.16 -23.28 12.34
C TYR A 311 7.47 -22.50 12.14
N THR A 312 7.57 -21.66 11.12
CA THR A 312 8.85 -21.04 10.72
C THR A 312 8.95 -19.54 11.02
N SER A 313 7.91 -18.91 11.56
CA SER A 313 7.87 -17.46 11.78
C SER A 313 9.04 -16.92 12.60
N ASN A 314 9.43 -17.63 13.70
CA ASN A 314 10.59 -17.22 14.49
C ASN A 314 11.86 -17.22 13.62
N ASN A 315 12.09 -18.32 12.89
CA ASN A 315 13.25 -18.44 12.01
C ASN A 315 13.24 -17.40 10.89
N ILE A 316 12.06 -17.14 10.30
CA ILE A 316 11.88 -16.10 9.27
C ILE A 316 12.24 -14.73 9.82
N ILE A 317 11.72 -14.34 10.98
CA ILE A 317 11.98 -13.03 11.58
C ILE A 317 13.46 -12.91 11.94
N THR A 318 14.04 -13.91 12.63
CA THR A 318 15.45 -13.90 12.99
C THR A 318 16.36 -13.87 11.76
N LEU A 319 16.05 -14.66 10.72
CA LEU A 319 16.83 -14.66 9.48
C LEU A 319 16.77 -13.31 8.75
N ILE A 320 15.60 -12.70 8.68
CA ILE A 320 15.38 -11.47 7.91
C ILE A 320 15.82 -10.24 8.71
N TYR A 321 15.32 -10.08 9.93
CA TYR A 321 15.48 -8.84 10.72
C TYR A 321 16.45 -8.98 11.90
N GLY A 322 16.76 -10.20 12.33
CA GLY A 322 17.61 -10.49 13.50
C GLY A 322 16.79 -10.72 14.78
N ASP A 323 17.47 -11.23 15.82
CA ASP A 323 16.85 -11.65 17.08
C ASP A 323 16.16 -10.52 17.84
N LYS A 324 16.64 -9.29 17.66
CA LYS A 324 16.03 -8.08 18.25
C LYS A 324 14.53 -7.94 17.92
N TYR A 325 14.08 -8.54 16.81
CA TYR A 325 12.72 -8.42 16.30
C TYR A 325 11.89 -9.70 16.45
N ILE A 326 12.32 -10.65 17.27
CA ILE A 326 11.65 -11.95 17.45
C ILE A 326 10.16 -11.80 17.85
N THR A 327 9.82 -10.76 18.60
CA THR A 327 8.44 -10.42 18.98
C THR A 327 7.53 -10.23 17.76
N SER A 328 8.07 -9.76 16.62
CA SER A 328 7.32 -9.64 15.35
C SER A 328 6.80 -10.98 14.82
N ALA A 329 7.35 -12.12 15.28
CA ALA A 329 6.92 -13.45 14.86
C ALA A 329 5.49 -13.77 15.31
N ALA A 330 5.06 -13.27 16.46
CA ALA A 330 3.69 -13.45 16.94
C ALA A 330 2.69 -12.68 16.04
N VAL A 331 3.06 -11.48 15.59
CA VAL A 331 2.25 -10.67 14.68
C VAL A 331 2.01 -11.38 13.35
N ILE A 332 3.08 -11.90 12.69
CA ILE A 332 2.92 -12.60 11.41
C ILE A 332 2.17 -13.92 11.58
N LYS A 333 2.37 -14.65 12.69
CA LYS A 333 1.60 -15.88 13.00
C LYS A 333 0.11 -15.59 13.00
N LEU A 334 -0.32 -14.60 13.76
CA LEU A 334 -1.73 -14.22 13.86
C LEU A 334 -2.30 -13.77 12.52
N MET A 335 -1.60 -12.85 11.84
CA MET A 335 -2.08 -12.28 10.58
C MET A 335 -2.02 -13.27 9.40
N SER A 336 -1.32 -14.40 9.54
CA SER A 336 -1.19 -15.39 8.46
C SER A 336 -2.53 -15.94 7.97
N ILE A 337 -3.53 -16.07 8.83
CA ILE A 337 -4.87 -16.53 8.47
C ILE A 337 -5.52 -15.67 7.36
N LEU A 338 -5.15 -14.40 7.31
CA LEU A 338 -5.62 -13.45 6.31
C LEU A 338 -5.10 -13.74 4.90
N LEU A 339 -4.06 -14.58 4.75
CA LEU A 339 -3.58 -15.04 3.44
C LEU A 339 -4.62 -15.86 2.67
N VAL A 340 -5.60 -16.41 3.36
CA VAL A 340 -6.74 -17.11 2.75
C VAL A 340 -7.99 -16.22 2.79
N LEU A 341 -8.29 -15.62 3.93
CA LEU A 341 -9.55 -14.93 4.14
C LEU A 341 -9.66 -13.65 3.30
N THR A 342 -8.62 -12.83 3.25
CA THR A 342 -8.64 -11.56 2.49
C THR A 342 -8.76 -11.78 0.97
N PRO A 343 -7.98 -12.69 0.32
CA PRO A 343 -8.17 -12.98 -1.10
C PRO A 343 -9.54 -13.57 -1.44
N ILE A 344 -10.11 -14.41 -0.57
CA ILE A 344 -11.47 -14.92 -0.73
C ILE A 344 -12.48 -13.76 -0.69
N GLY A 345 -12.38 -12.89 0.29
CA GLY A 345 -13.24 -11.70 0.41
C GLY A 345 -13.14 -10.79 -0.81
N TYR A 346 -11.94 -10.52 -1.28
CA TYR A 346 -11.72 -9.72 -2.48
C TYR A 346 -12.28 -10.39 -3.72
N LEU A 347 -12.03 -11.69 -3.92
CA LEU A 347 -12.53 -12.42 -5.09
C LEU A 347 -14.06 -12.49 -5.10
N LEU A 348 -14.66 -13.02 -4.03
CA LEU A 348 -16.09 -13.30 -3.95
C LEU A 348 -16.95 -12.07 -3.67
N GLY A 349 -16.35 -10.97 -3.21
CA GLY A 349 -17.05 -9.73 -2.90
C GLY A 349 -16.59 -8.58 -3.77
N SER A 350 -15.45 -7.99 -3.45
CA SER A 350 -14.98 -6.75 -4.11
C SER A 350 -14.94 -6.88 -5.64
N ARG A 351 -14.35 -7.96 -6.19
CA ARG A 351 -14.26 -8.17 -7.64
C ARG A 351 -15.63 -8.43 -8.28
N ILE A 352 -16.48 -9.22 -7.63
CA ILE A 352 -17.85 -9.47 -8.09
C ILE A 352 -18.68 -8.18 -8.09
N LEU A 353 -18.60 -7.37 -7.05
CA LEU A 353 -19.29 -6.09 -6.98
C LEU A 353 -18.82 -5.12 -8.07
N LEU A 354 -17.52 -5.13 -8.41
CA LEU A 354 -16.97 -4.35 -9.51
C LEU A 354 -17.53 -4.82 -10.86
N ILE A 355 -17.45 -6.12 -11.16
CA ILE A 355 -17.94 -6.73 -12.40
C ILE A 355 -19.45 -6.47 -12.61
N THR A 356 -20.20 -6.49 -11.52
CA THR A 356 -21.66 -6.29 -11.53
C THR A 356 -22.09 -4.83 -11.41
N LYS A 357 -21.15 -3.86 -11.50
CA LYS A 357 -21.39 -2.40 -11.41
C LYS A 357 -22.08 -1.98 -10.10
N ASN A 358 -21.68 -2.62 -9.00
CA ASN A 358 -22.18 -2.34 -7.64
C ASN A 358 -21.08 -1.79 -6.71
N GLU A 359 -20.13 -1.02 -7.25
CA GLU A 359 -18.95 -0.51 -6.54
C GLU A 359 -19.31 0.28 -5.28
N LYS A 360 -20.45 0.99 -5.30
CA LYS A 360 -20.95 1.74 -4.13
C LYS A 360 -21.11 0.87 -2.88
N LYS A 361 -21.40 -0.43 -3.06
CA LYS A 361 -21.54 -1.36 -1.93
C LYS A 361 -20.19 -1.75 -1.31
N MET A 362 -19.09 -1.59 -2.05
CA MET A 362 -17.76 -1.84 -1.53
C MET A 362 -17.42 -0.88 -0.38
N ILE A 363 -17.90 0.35 -0.46
CA ILE A 363 -17.70 1.38 0.58
C ILE A 363 -18.25 0.90 1.93
N ILE A 364 -19.39 0.19 1.94
CA ILE A 364 -20.01 -0.33 3.17
C ILE A 364 -19.03 -1.28 3.88
N ALA A 365 -18.45 -2.25 3.16
CA ALA A 365 -17.53 -3.21 3.75
C ALA A 365 -16.28 -2.53 4.31
N VAL A 366 -15.65 -1.64 3.52
CA VAL A 366 -14.44 -0.91 3.93
C VAL A 366 -14.71 0.01 5.12
N SER A 367 -15.84 0.72 5.13
CA SER A 367 -16.20 1.60 6.25
C SER A 367 -16.46 0.82 7.54
N LEU A 368 -17.14 -0.32 7.48
CA LEU A 368 -17.35 -1.19 8.65
C LEU A 368 -16.01 -1.73 9.14
N GLY A 369 -15.11 -2.13 8.24
CA GLY A 369 -13.75 -2.55 8.57
C GLY A 369 -12.97 -1.44 9.27
N ALA A 370 -12.96 -0.23 8.72
CA ALA A 370 -12.26 0.91 9.28
C ALA A 370 -12.76 1.27 10.69
N ILE A 371 -14.08 1.31 10.87
CA ILE A 371 -14.69 1.61 12.17
C ILE A 371 -14.35 0.51 13.19
N SER A 372 -14.52 -0.77 12.81
CA SER A 372 -14.23 -1.89 13.72
C SER A 372 -12.75 -1.96 14.08
N ASN A 373 -11.84 -1.70 13.13
CA ASN A 373 -10.40 -1.65 13.37
C ASN A 373 -10.03 -0.50 14.32
N THR A 374 -10.56 0.71 14.09
CA THR A 374 -10.28 1.86 14.96
C THR A 374 -10.76 1.61 16.39
N ILE A 375 -11.98 1.08 16.57
CA ILE A 375 -12.52 0.74 17.90
C ILE A 375 -11.71 -0.38 18.53
N GLY A 376 -11.42 -1.44 17.79
CA GLY A 376 -10.61 -2.57 18.24
C GLY A 376 -9.21 -2.14 18.67
N ASN A 377 -8.55 -1.30 17.87
CA ASN A 377 -7.25 -0.73 18.21
C ASN A 377 -7.30 0.10 19.50
N PHE A 378 -8.30 0.95 19.65
CA PHE A 378 -8.46 1.80 20.85
C PHE A 378 -8.56 0.97 22.13
N ILE A 379 -9.21 -0.19 22.06
CA ILE A 379 -9.37 -1.09 23.19
C ILE A 379 -8.13 -1.99 23.36
N LEU A 380 -7.74 -2.71 22.30
CA LEU A 380 -6.79 -3.82 22.40
C LEU A 380 -5.33 -3.39 22.45
N ILE A 381 -4.94 -2.29 21.81
CA ILE A 381 -3.54 -1.81 21.81
C ILE A 381 -3.08 -1.47 23.22
N ARG A 382 -3.94 -0.89 24.04
CA ARG A 382 -3.61 -0.51 25.41
C ARG A 382 -3.24 -1.69 26.31
N TYR A 383 -3.80 -2.88 26.02
CA TYR A 383 -3.57 -4.08 26.83
C TYR A 383 -2.56 -5.04 26.20
N TYR A 384 -2.48 -5.07 24.87
CA TYR A 384 -1.74 -6.10 24.14
C TYR A 384 -0.71 -5.54 23.14
N GLY A 385 -0.49 -4.22 23.10
CA GLY A 385 0.49 -3.60 22.21
C GLY A 385 0.34 -4.01 20.74
N GLU A 386 1.44 -4.48 20.13
CA GLU A 386 1.47 -4.94 18.73
C GLU A 386 0.50 -6.09 18.43
N MET A 387 0.29 -6.97 19.42
CA MET A 387 -0.69 -8.04 19.30
C MET A 387 -2.11 -7.50 19.32
N GLY A 388 -2.37 -6.44 20.09
CA GLY A 388 -3.66 -5.75 20.09
C GLY A 388 -4.01 -5.19 18.70
N ALA A 389 -3.06 -4.53 18.04
CA ALA A 389 -3.22 -4.06 16.66
C ALA A 389 -3.43 -5.23 15.69
N ALA A 390 -2.64 -6.29 15.80
CA ALA A 390 -2.74 -7.47 14.93
C ALA A 390 -4.09 -8.19 15.07
N ILE A 391 -4.61 -8.32 16.29
CA ILE A 391 -5.95 -8.89 16.57
C ILE A 391 -7.02 -8.01 15.95
N SER A 392 -6.96 -6.71 16.21
CA SER A 392 -7.93 -5.74 15.70
C SER A 392 -8.00 -5.77 14.18
N THR A 393 -6.85 -5.69 13.51
CA THR A 393 -6.76 -5.76 12.04
C THR A 393 -7.28 -7.10 11.52
N THR A 394 -6.92 -8.22 12.17
CA THR A 394 -7.40 -9.55 11.76
C THR A 394 -8.93 -9.66 11.86
N LEU A 395 -9.52 -9.23 12.96
CA LEU A 395 -10.98 -9.24 13.15
C LEU A 395 -11.69 -8.32 12.16
N SER A 396 -11.12 -7.14 11.89
CA SER A 396 -11.69 -6.19 10.94
C SER A 396 -11.64 -6.72 9.51
N GLU A 397 -10.54 -7.35 9.08
CA GLU A 397 -10.44 -7.99 7.76
C GLU A 397 -11.39 -9.17 7.62
N ILE A 398 -11.62 -9.96 8.69
CA ILE A 398 -12.65 -11.01 8.72
C ILE A 398 -14.04 -10.39 8.53
N LEU A 399 -14.34 -9.28 9.21
CA LEU A 399 -15.60 -8.57 9.04
C LEU A 399 -15.78 -8.06 7.62
N VAL A 400 -14.74 -7.43 7.04
CA VAL A 400 -14.74 -6.97 5.65
C VAL A 400 -15.00 -8.13 4.69
N MET A 401 -14.32 -9.26 4.87
CA MET A 401 -14.51 -10.47 4.08
C MET A 401 -15.95 -10.98 4.16
N LEU A 402 -16.52 -11.08 5.37
CA LEU A 402 -17.89 -11.55 5.57
C LEU A 402 -18.90 -10.62 4.90
N VAL A 403 -18.73 -9.30 5.03
CA VAL A 403 -19.61 -8.32 4.37
C VAL A 403 -19.48 -8.40 2.84
N TYR A 404 -18.26 -8.53 2.31
CA TYR A 404 -18.03 -8.69 0.89
C TYR A 404 -18.68 -9.95 0.33
N VAL A 405 -18.51 -11.10 0.98
CA VAL A 405 -19.11 -12.38 0.59
C VAL A 405 -20.65 -12.27 0.66
N TYR A 406 -21.18 -11.68 1.73
CA TYR A 406 -22.63 -11.47 1.88
C TYR A 406 -23.21 -10.62 0.75
N LEU A 407 -22.56 -9.51 0.40
CA LEU A 407 -23.02 -8.62 -0.67
C LEU A 407 -22.85 -9.24 -2.07
N GLY A 408 -21.81 -10.07 -2.27
CA GLY A 408 -21.50 -10.73 -3.54
C GLY A 408 -22.34 -11.99 -3.81
N ARG A 409 -22.75 -12.73 -2.77
CA ARG A 409 -23.34 -14.09 -2.84
C ARG A 409 -24.48 -14.28 -3.81
N LYS A 410 -25.24 -13.22 -4.12
CA LYS A 410 -26.38 -13.28 -5.03
C LYS A 410 -25.99 -13.36 -6.52
N TYR A 411 -24.72 -13.12 -6.86
CA TYR A 411 -24.26 -13.06 -8.24
C TYR A 411 -23.53 -14.32 -8.70
N TYR A 412 -23.24 -15.26 -7.78
CA TYR A 412 -22.52 -16.50 -8.10
C TYR A 412 -23.07 -17.70 -7.30
N LYS A 413 -22.69 -18.88 -7.78
CA LYS A 413 -22.87 -20.16 -7.05
C LYS A 413 -21.54 -20.91 -7.10
N LEU A 414 -20.97 -21.19 -5.93
CA LEU A 414 -19.77 -22.02 -5.86
C LEU A 414 -20.16 -23.49 -5.89
N ASN A 415 -19.44 -24.28 -6.69
CA ASN A 415 -19.61 -25.73 -6.78
C ASN A 415 -18.36 -26.43 -6.21
N LEU A 416 -18.12 -26.27 -4.91
CA LEU A 416 -17.01 -26.90 -4.22
C LEU A 416 -17.35 -28.36 -3.94
N LYS A 417 -16.73 -29.29 -4.69
CA LYS A 417 -16.92 -30.72 -4.46
C LYS A 417 -16.19 -31.16 -3.18
N PHE A 418 -16.88 -31.82 -2.30
CA PHE A 418 -16.35 -32.27 -1.00
C PHE A 418 -15.07 -33.11 -1.15
N LYS A 419 -14.99 -33.98 -2.17
CA LYS A 419 -13.80 -34.78 -2.47
C LYS A 419 -12.54 -33.93 -2.77
N GLU A 420 -12.71 -32.78 -3.38
CA GLU A 420 -11.58 -31.86 -3.72
C GLU A 420 -11.11 -31.14 -2.48
N LEU A 421 -12.04 -30.68 -1.63
CA LEU A 421 -11.69 -30.08 -0.34
C LEU A 421 -10.95 -31.08 0.56
N ILE A 422 -11.37 -32.35 0.61
CA ILE A 422 -10.66 -33.40 1.36
C ILE A 422 -9.23 -33.56 0.85
N LYS A 423 -8.98 -33.54 -0.47
CA LYS A 423 -7.61 -33.65 -1.02
C LYS A 423 -6.74 -32.47 -0.57
N ILE A 424 -7.28 -31.25 -0.58
CA ILE A 424 -6.56 -30.05 -0.10
C ILE A 424 -6.27 -30.17 1.39
N ILE A 425 -7.24 -30.59 2.20
CA ILE A 425 -7.08 -30.78 3.65
C ILE A 425 -6.04 -31.86 3.92
N PHE A 426 -6.11 -32.99 3.23
CA PHE A 426 -5.17 -34.10 3.41
C PHE A 426 -3.73 -33.72 3.06
N ALA A 427 -3.52 -33.07 1.92
CA ALA A 427 -2.19 -32.58 1.53
C ALA A 427 -1.61 -31.61 2.58
N ASN A 428 -2.44 -30.73 3.12
CA ASN A 428 -2.05 -29.79 4.17
C ASN A 428 -1.81 -30.47 5.53
N LEU A 429 -2.55 -31.54 5.84
CA LEU A 429 -2.32 -32.32 7.04
C LEU A 429 -0.96 -33.04 6.99
N VAL A 430 -0.60 -33.59 5.83
CA VAL A 430 0.72 -34.22 5.61
C VAL A 430 1.83 -33.17 5.82
N LEU A 431 1.68 -31.95 5.24
CA LEU A 431 2.63 -30.88 5.45
C LEU A 431 2.74 -30.47 6.93
N PHE A 432 1.60 -30.36 7.61
CA PHE A 432 1.56 -30.04 9.04
C PHE A 432 2.32 -31.07 9.89
N ILE A 433 2.06 -32.36 9.68
CA ILE A 433 2.73 -33.44 10.39
C ILE A 433 4.23 -33.43 10.11
N PHE A 434 4.62 -33.26 8.85
CA PHE A 434 6.03 -33.19 8.45
C PHE A 434 6.76 -32.01 9.14
N LEU A 435 6.19 -30.82 9.14
CA LEU A 435 6.79 -29.66 9.80
C LEU A 435 6.82 -29.80 11.33
N LYS A 436 5.80 -30.46 11.93
CA LYS A 436 5.79 -30.77 13.36
C LYS A 436 6.94 -31.67 13.74
N ILE A 437 7.12 -32.78 13.01
CA ILE A 437 8.23 -33.71 13.24
C ILE A 437 9.59 -33.01 13.07
N LEU A 438 9.78 -32.21 12.03
CA LEU A 438 11.02 -31.43 11.83
C LEU A 438 11.32 -30.45 12.97
N ASN A 439 10.28 -29.90 13.58
CA ASN A 439 10.45 -28.95 14.69
C ASN A 439 10.74 -29.65 16.03
N GLU A 440 10.35 -30.91 16.17
CA GLU A 440 10.66 -31.73 17.35
C GLU A 440 12.08 -32.38 17.31
N ILE A 441 12.69 -32.46 16.10
CA ILE A 441 14.06 -32.98 15.90
C ILE A 441 15.13 -31.88 16.11
N LYS A 442 14.75 -30.62 16.11
CA LYS A 442 15.62 -29.48 16.40
C LYS A 442 15.62 -29.14 17.89
#